data_0ae040f1d9eb84606d8917dc19cdaa94
#
_entry.id   0ae040f1d9eb84606d8917dc19cdaa94
#
_cell.length_a   1.000
_cell.length_b   1.000
_cell.length_c   1.000
_cell.angle_alpha   90.00
_cell.angle_beta   90.00
_cell.angle_gamma   90.00
#
_symmetry.space_group_name_H-M   'P 1'
#
loop_
_entity.id
_entity.type
_entity.pdbx_description
1 polymer ?
#
loop_
_entity_poly.entity_id
_entity_poly.type
_entity_poly.pdbx_seq_one_letter_code
_entity_poly.pdbx_strand_id
1 'polypeptide(L)'
;MIPDNVKVIATQTEAPYIISMCDDGILYVQVTNEVNETVERAKKLVEAIGKIVNYEKVPMLSKFDEFALPPKENRDFWAKKDSCPYTSAEAFITNSTAMMLISNFYLRFDKPERQTKMFTKVEEARNWLKTFL
;
A
#
# COMPACT_ATOMS: atom_id res chain seq x y z
N MET A 1 -2.02 3.45 9.80
CA MET A 1 -1.74 3.96 11.13
C MET A 1 -0.43 4.72 11.14
N ILE A 2 -0.51 5.91 11.70
CA ILE A 2 0.62 6.82 11.70
C ILE A 2 1.02 7.05 13.15
N PRO A 3 2.26 6.73 13.54
CA PRO A 3 2.72 6.97 14.92
C PRO A 3 2.71 8.46 15.28
N ASP A 4 2.57 8.77 16.57
CA ASP A 4 2.49 10.15 17.05
C ASP A 4 3.73 10.98 16.72
N ASN A 5 4.89 10.35 16.61
CA ASN A 5 6.14 11.03 16.27
C ASN A 5 6.36 11.23 14.76
N VAL A 6 5.42 10.78 13.96
CA VAL A 6 5.47 10.91 12.49
C VAL A 6 4.42 11.92 12.05
N LYS A 7 4.80 12.90 11.26
CA LYS A 7 3.89 13.93 10.77
C LYS A 7 3.50 13.65 9.32
N VAL A 8 2.22 13.87 9.02
CA VAL A 8 1.72 13.86 7.66
C VAL A 8 2.04 15.20 7.02
N ILE A 9 2.72 15.18 5.88
CA ILE A 9 3.10 16.41 5.16
C ILE A 9 2.22 16.68 3.94
N ALA A 10 1.49 15.68 3.47
CA ALA A 10 0.52 15.83 2.37
C ALA A 10 -0.49 14.69 2.43
N THR A 11 -1.75 14.99 2.09
CA THR A 11 -2.82 13.98 2.03
C THR A 11 -3.64 14.20 0.76
N GLN A 12 -4.00 13.08 0.11
CA GLN A 12 -4.89 13.11 -1.05
C GLN A 12 -5.89 11.96 -0.94
N THR A 13 -7.14 12.23 -1.29
CA THR A 13 -8.18 11.21 -1.35
C THR A 13 -8.45 10.86 -2.81
N GLU A 14 -8.33 9.59 -3.13
CA GLU A 14 -8.74 9.01 -4.40
C GLU A 14 -9.59 7.79 -4.05
N ALA A 15 -10.89 8.00 -3.85
CA ALA A 15 -11.77 6.96 -3.32
C ALA A 15 -11.67 5.65 -4.10
N PRO A 16 -11.57 4.48 -3.43
CA PRO A 16 -11.69 4.26 -1.98
C PRO A 16 -10.38 4.42 -1.20
N TYR A 17 -9.41 5.16 -1.71
CA TYR A 17 -8.08 5.28 -1.13
C TYR A 17 -7.87 6.65 -0.48
N ILE A 18 -7.16 6.64 0.63
CA ILE A 18 -6.62 7.85 1.27
C ILE A 18 -5.11 7.67 1.33
N ILE A 19 -4.37 8.58 0.72
CA ILE A 19 -2.91 8.51 0.69
C ILE A 19 -2.32 9.68 1.47
N SER A 20 -1.34 9.38 2.31
CA SER A 20 -0.70 10.36 3.18
C SER A 20 0.81 10.21 3.09
N MET A 21 1.49 11.25 2.63
CA MET A 21 2.95 11.27 2.66
C MET A 21 3.40 11.71 4.04
N CYS A 22 4.30 10.95 4.64
CA CYS A 22 4.79 11.17 5.99
C CYS A 22 6.22 11.70 6.00
N ASP A 23 6.58 12.42 7.06
CA ASP A 23 7.90 13.04 7.17
C ASP A 23 9.03 12.04 7.41
N ASP A 24 8.71 10.79 7.72
CA ASP A 24 9.69 9.70 7.80
C ASP A 24 10.01 9.08 6.44
N GLY A 25 9.50 9.64 5.36
CA GLY A 25 9.76 9.17 3.99
C GLY A 25 8.85 8.04 3.52
N ILE A 26 7.87 7.64 4.31
CA ILE A 26 6.97 6.52 4.01
C ILE A 26 5.62 7.06 3.55
N LEU A 27 5.11 6.51 2.45
CA LEU A 27 3.75 6.79 1.98
C LEU A 27 2.78 5.84 2.67
N TYR A 28 1.78 6.38 3.35
CA TYR A 28 0.72 5.59 3.98
C TYR A 28 -0.52 5.58 3.09
N VAL A 29 -0.97 4.38 2.73
CA VAL A 29 -2.17 4.19 1.91
C VAL A 29 -3.21 3.45 2.74
N GLN A 30 -4.34 4.09 2.97
CA GLN A 30 -5.48 3.46 3.62
C GLN A 30 -6.53 3.13 2.57
N VAL A 31 -6.91 1.86 2.50
CA VAL A 31 -7.98 1.39 1.62
C VAL A 31 -9.25 1.31 2.45
N THR A 32 -10.20 2.17 2.14
CA THR A 32 -11.47 2.22 2.86
C THR A 32 -12.45 1.18 2.32
N ASN A 33 -13.58 1.04 3.01
CA ASN A 33 -14.57 0.00 2.80
C ASN A 33 -15.39 0.08 1.51
N GLU A 34 -15.12 1.03 0.66
CA GLU A 34 -15.85 1.13 -0.58
C GLU A 34 -15.41 0.05 -1.55
N VAL A 35 -16.36 -0.74 -1.96
CA VAL A 35 -16.14 -1.93 -2.76
C VAL A 35 -16.42 -1.63 -4.22
N ASN A 36 -15.56 -1.91 -5.05
CA ASN A 36 -15.57 -2.08 -6.50
C ASN A 36 -14.19 -1.76 -7.03
N GLU A 37 -13.25 -2.58 -6.56
CA GLU A 37 -11.90 -2.51 -7.09
C GLU A 37 -11.91 -2.84 -8.57
N THR A 38 -11.40 -1.91 -9.37
CA THR A 38 -11.17 -2.10 -10.79
C THR A 38 -9.74 -1.71 -11.11
N VAL A 39 -9.20 -2.23 -12.21
CA VAL A 39 -7.86 -1.83 -12.67
C VAL A 39 -7.82 -0.33 -12.98
N GLU A 40 -8.91 0.24 -13.46
CA GLU A 40 -8.97 1.67 -13.74
C GLU A 40 -8.84 2.52 -12.48
N ARG A 41 -9.49 2.11 -11.39
CA ARG A 41 -9.31 2.76 -10.08
C ARG A 41 -7.88 2.61 -9.57
N ALA A 42 -7.30 1.42 -9.75
CA ALA A 42 -5.91 1.18 -9.40
C ALA A 42 -4.96 2.12 -10.16
N LYS A 43 -5.19 2.32 -11.45
CA LYS A 43 -4.39 3.25 -12.26
C LYS A 43 -4.53 4.70 -11.78
N LYS A 44 -5.73 5.12 -11.39
CA LYS A 44 -5.95 6.45 -10.80
C LYS A 44 -5.20 6.61 -9.48
N LEU A 45 -5.17 5.57 -8.65
CA LEU A 45 -4.38 5.59 -7.42
C LEU A 45 -2.90 5.76 -7.74
N VAL A 46 -2.38 5.04 -8.74
CA VAL A 46 -0.97 5.17 -9.15
C VAL A 46 -0.65 6.60 -9.59
N GLU A 47 -1.54 7.24 -10.35
CA GLU A 47 -1.36 8.65 -10.71
C GLU A 47 -1.31 9.55 -9.49
N ALA A 48 -2.22 9.35 -8.55
CA ALA A 48 -2.26 10.13 -7.31
C ALA A 48 -0.99 9.92 -6.48
N ILE A 49 -0.50 8.68 -6.40
CA ILE A 49 0.76 8.37 -5.73
C ILE A 49 1.92 9.11 -6.41
N GLY A 50 1.99 9.03 -7.74
CA GLY A 50 3.04 9.73 -8.49
C GLY A 50 3.09 11.22 -8.16
N LYS A 51 1.95 11.87 -8.12
CA LYS A 51 1.86 13.30 -7.80
C LYS A 51 2.30 13.61 -6.37
N ILE A 52 1.84 12.84 -5.40
CA ILE A 52 2.13 13.14 -3.99
C ILE A 52 3.59 12.89 -3.63
N VAL A 53 4.27 11.97 -4.34
CA VAL A 53 5.69 11.66 -4.09
C VAL A 53 6.62 12.35 -5.10
N ASN A 54 6.10 13.26 -5.91
CA ASN A 54 6.88 13.97 -6.94
C ASN A 54 7.56 13.02 -7.92
N TYR A 55 6.88 11.92 -8.26
CA TYR A 55 7.33 10.89 -9.19
C TYR A 55 8.63 10.20 -8.78
N GLU A 56 8.99 10.28 -7.52
CA GLU A 56 10.13 9.57 -6.93
C GLU A 56 9.69 8.24 -6.35
N LYS A 57 10.63 7.33 -6.12
CA LYS A 57 10.32 6.05 -5.47
C LYS A 57 10.37 6.20 -3.96
N VAL A 58 9.30 5.75 -3.30
CA VAL A 58 9.21 5.73 -1.84
C VAL A 58 8.66 4.38 -1.35
N PRO A 59 9.00 3.95 -0.15
CA PRO A 59 8.35 2.78 0.44
C PRO A 59 6.92 3.12 0.85
N MET A 60 6.04 2.11 0.76
CA MET A 60 4.60 2.28 0.97
C MET A 60 4.08 1.32 2.04
N LEU A 61 3.32 1.87 2.97
CA LEU A 61 2.60 1.10 3.99
C LEU A 61 1.11 1.12 3.64
N SER A 62 0.55 -0.05 3.39
CA SER A 62 -0.86 -0.19 3.00
C SER A 62 -1.67 -0.83 4.13
N LYS A 63 -2.79 -0.20 4.48
CA LYS A 63 -3.74 -0.72 5.46
C LYS A 63 -5.12 -0.85 4.84
N PHE A 64 -5.77 -1.98 5.09
CA PHE A 64 -7.13 -2.26 4.60
C PHE A 64 -8.10 -2.21 5.78
N ASP A 65 -9.17 -1.43 5.65
CA ASP A 65 -10.20 -1.31 6.70
C ASP A 65 -11.04 -2.57 6.82
N GLU A 66 -11.36 -3.21 5.69
CA GLU A 66 -12.01 -4.50 5.67
C GLU A 66 -11.28 -5.45 4.74
N PHE A 67 -11.51 -6.74 4.97
CA PHE A 67 -10.94 -7.70 4.07
C PHE A 67 -11.85 -7.91 2.87
N ALA A 68 -11.22 -7.93 1.72
CA ALA A 68 -11.81 -8.45 0.50
C ALA A 68 -10.64 -8.90 -0.36
N LEU A 69 -10.75 -10.08 -0.93
CA LEU A 69 -9.75 -10.48 -1.94
C LEU A 69 -10.06 -9.66 -3.20
N PRO A 70 -9.14 -8.79 -3.63
CA PRO A 70 -9.37 -8.06 -4.88
C PRO A 70 -9.54 -9.01 -6.06
N PRO A 71 -10.25 -8.61 -7.11
CA PRO A 71 -10.34 -9.40 -8.32
C PRO A 71 -8.95 -9.77 -8.85
N LYS A 72 -8.86 -10.91 -9.53
CA LYS A 72 -7.56 -11.37 -10.06
C LYS A 72 -6.89 -10.33 -10.94
N GLU A 73 -7.65 -9.59 -11.74
CA GLU A 73 -7.12 -8.52 -12.58
C GLU A 73 -6.38 -7.45 -11.78
N ASN A 74 -6.94 -7.08 -10.63
CA ASN A 74 -6.31 -6.11 -9.73
C ASN A 74 -5.06 -6.69 -9.08
N ARG A 75 -5.12 -7.96 -8.64
CA ARG A 75 -3.96 -8.62 -8.06
C ARG A 75 -2.82 -8.73 -9.06
N ASP A 76 -3.13 -9.11 -10.30
CA ASP A 76 -2.14 -9.19 -11.39
C ASP A 76 -1.53 -7.82 -11.68
N PHE A 77 -2.36 -6.78 -11.70
CA PHE A 77 -1.89 -5.41 -11.89
C PHE A 77 -0.88 -5.02 -10.80
N TRP A 78 -1.28 -5.17 -9.53
CA TRP A 78 -0.43 -4.75 -8.41
C TRP A 78 0.82 -5.60 -8.24
N ALA A 79 0.80 -6.85 -8.70
CA ALA A 79 1.96 -7.74 -8.60
C ALA A 79 3.12 -7.30 -9.49
N LYS A 80 2.86 -6.56 -10.56
CA LYS A 80 3.89 -6.09 -11.47
C LYS A 80 4.51 -4.79 -10.97
N LYS A 81 5.84 -4.74 -10.89
CA LYS A 81 6.54 -3.54 -10.42
C LYS A 81 6.29 -2.32 -11.31
N ASP A 82 6.10 -2.54 -12.61
CA ASP A 82 5.89 -1.45 -13.57
C ASP A 82 4.51 -0.82 -13.46
N SER A 83 3.56 -1.48 -12.79
CA SER A 83 2.22 -0.92 -12.59
C SER A 83 2.23 0.25 -11.61
N CYS A 84 3.15 0.24 -10.64
CA CYS A 84 3.34 1.35 -9.71
C CYS A 84 4.85 1.61 -9.55
N PRO A 85 5.44 2.38 -10.48
CA PRO A 85 6.88 2.60 -10.48
C PRO A 85 7.38 3.47 -9.32
N TYR A 86 6.45 4.07 -8.57
CA TYR A 86 6.78 4.97 -7.46
C TYR A 86 6.86 4.26 -6.10
N THR A 87 6.66 2.95 -6.07
CA THR A 87 6.72 2.16 -4.84
C THR A 87 7.97 1.30 -4.84
N SER A 88 8.91 1.62 -3.94
CA SER A 88 10.17 0.87 -3.83
C SER A 88 9.98 -0.45 -3.09
N ALA A 89 9.10 -0.46 -2.09
CA ALA A 89 8.75 -1.64 -1.31
C ALA A 89 7.37 -1.41 -0.69
N GLU A 90 6.66 -2.48 -0.42
CA GLU A 90 5.33 -2.40 0.16
C GLU A 90 5.22 -3.28 1.41
N ALA A 91 4.69 -2.70 2.49
CA ALA A 91 4.30 -3.45 3.67
C ALA A 91 2.78 -3.41 3.82
N PHE A 92 2.17 -4.56 4.05
CA PHE A 92 0.77 -4.65 4.44
C PHE A 92 0.69 -4.69 5.96
N ILE A 93 -0.22 -3.92 6.53
CA ILE A 93 -0.46 -3.92 7.97
C ILE A 93 -1.87 -4.39 8.25
N THR A 94 -2.02 -5.39 9.11
CA THR A 94 -3.32 -5.88 9.55
C THR A 94 -3.21 -6.64 10.86
N ASN A 95 -4.28 -6.60 11.66
CA ASN A 95 -4.45 -7.47 12.83
C ASN A 95 -5.61 -8.45 12.64
N SER A 96 -6.19 -8.50 11.45
CA SER A 96 -7.27 -9.40 11.09
C SER A 96 -6.71 -10.73 10.57
N THR A 97 -7.14 -11.85 11.14
CA THR A 97 -6.76 -13.18 10.65
C THR A 97 -7.17 -13.39 9.20
N ALA A 98 -8.36 -12.92 8.81
CA ALA A 98 -8.83 -13.01 7.43
C ALA A 98 -7.93 -12.25 6.46
N MET A 99 -7.52 -11.02 6.83
CA MET A 99 -6.60 -10.23 6.00
C MET A 99 -5.21 -10.87 5.94
N MET A 100 -4.76 -11.50 7.02
CA MET A 100 -3.49 -12.23 7.01
C MET A 100 -3.51 -13.37 5.99
N LEU A 101 -4.61 -14.11 5.93
CA LEU A 101 -4.78 -15.19 4.96
C LEU A 101 -4.80 -14.65 3.52
N ILE A 102 -5.52 -13.57 3.28
CA ILE A 102 -5.61 -12.94 1.96
C ILE A 102 -4.24 -12.39 1.52
N SER A 103 -3.54 -11.72 2.44
CA SER A 103 -2.20 -11.19 2.14
C SER A 103 -1.20 -12.31 1.84
N ASN A 104 -1.23 -13.38 2.61
CA ASN A 104 -0.36 -14.54 2.36
C ASN A 104 -0.69 -15.21 1.02
N PHE A 105 -1.99 -15.28 0.67
CA PHE A 105 -2.41 -15.78 -0.64
C PHE A 105 -1.78 -14.93 -1.75
N TYR A 106 -1.89 -13.61 -1.65
CA TYR A 106 -1.32 -12.69 -2.64
C TYR A 106 0.19 -12.87 -2.78
N LEU A 107 0.91 -12.91 -1.66
CA LEU A 107 2.37 -13.07 -1.66
C LEU A 107 2.80 -14.40 -2.26
N ARG A 108 2.04 -15.47 -2.00
CA ARG A 108 2.40 -16.82 -2.42
C ARG A 108 2.01 -17.12 -3.87
N PHE A 109 0.83 -16.71 -4.30
CA PHE A 109 0.25 -17.11 -5.58
C PHE A 109 0.40 -16.04 -6.66
N ASP A 110 0.27 -14.78 -6.32
CA ASP A 110 0.41 -13.70 -7.29
C ASP A 110 1.86 -13.20 -7.40
N LYS A 111 2.69 -13.48 -6.41
CA LYS A 111 4.15 -13.23 -6.40
C LYS A 111 4.51 -11.81 -6.84
N PRO A 112 4.20 -10.78 -6.04
CA PRO A 112 4.52 -9.40 -6.41
C PRO A 112 6.01 -9.23 -6.69
N GLU A 113 6.33 -8.50 -7.74
CA GLU A 113 7.71 -8.29 -8.19
C GLU A 113 8.50 -7.36 -7.28
N ARG A 114 7.83 -6.39 -6.62
CA ARG A 114 8.50 -5.54 -5.64
C ARG A 114 8.60 -6.25 -4.28
N GLN A 115 9.57 -5.86 -3.47
CA GLN A 115 9.68 -6.37 -2.11
C GLN A 115 8.38 -6.07 -1.35
N THR A 116 7.70 -7.11 -0.91
CA THR A 116 6.40 -7.01 -0.25
C THR A 116 6.37 -7.90 0.97
N LYS A 117 5.96 -7.36 2.11
CA LYS A 117 5.93 -8.09 3.37
C LYS A 117 4.71 -7.69 4.19
N MET A 118 4.19 -8.64 4.97
CA MET A 118 3.05 -8.40 5.84
C MET A 118 3.51 -8.27 7.29
N PHE A 119 2.87 -7.35 8.02
CA PHE A 119 3.16 -7.10 9.43
C PHE A 119 1.86 -6.98 10.21
N THR A 120 1.96 -7.25 11.51
CA THR A 120 0.87 -7.01 12.46
C THR A 120 1.13 -5.78 13.33
N LYS A 121 2.37 -5.28 13.34
CA LYS A 121 2.77 -4.11 14.13
C LYS A 121 3.30 -3.01 13.23
N VAL A 122 2.74 -1.82 13.39
CA VAL A 122 3.10 -0.65 12.59
C VAL A 122 4.58 -0.30 12.73
N GLU A 123 5.12 -0.37 13.94
CA GLU A 123 6.52 -0.04 14.18
C GLU A 123 7.47 -0.95 13.41
N GLU A 124 7.20 -2.26 13.44
CA GLU A 124 8.01 -3.23 12.69
C GLU A 124 7.92 -3.01 11.19
N ALA A 125 6.71 -2.72 10.69
CA ALA A 125 6.50 -2.42 9.28
C ALA A 125 7.28 -1.18 8.85
N ARG A 126 7.20 -0.09 9.62
CA ARG A 126 7.91 1.13 9.31
C ARG A 126 9.43 0.97 9.38
N ASN A 127 9.92 0.24 10.37
CA ASN A 127 11.36 -0.04 10.49
C ASN A 127 11.88 -0.83 9.28
N TRP A 128 11.12 -1.80 8.82
CA TRP A 128 11.48 -2.54 7.61
C TRP A 128 11.46 -1.64 6.38
N LEU A 129 10.42 -0.82 6.21
CA LEU A 129 10.30 0.08 5.08
C LEU A 129 11.44 1.12 5.04
N LYS A 130 11.91 1.59 6.20
CA LYS A 130 13.02 2.54 6.26
C LYS A 130 14.32 1.99 5.68
N THR A 131 14.47 0.68 5.59
CA THR A 131 15.64 0.07 4.96
C THR A 131 15.68 0.31 3.44
N PHE A 132 14.60 0.81 2.86
CA PHE A 132 14.49 1.12 1.43
C PHE A 132 14.61 2.62 1.13
N LEU A 133 14.88 3.43 2.12
CA LEU A 133 15.08 4.86 1.95
C LEU A 133 16.48 5.21 1.43
#